data_baa0acc94af310165a7411a390d3ec5e
#
_entry.id   baa0acc94af310165a7411a390d3ec5e
#
_cell.length_a   1.000
_cell.length_b   1.000
_cell.length_c   1.000
_cell.angle_alpha   90.00
_cell.angle_beta   90.00
_cell.angle_gamma   90.00
#
_symmetry.space_group_name_H-M   'P 1'
#
loop_
_entity.id
_entity.type
_entity.pdbx_description
1 polymer ?
#
loop_
_entity_poly.entity_id
_entity_poly.type
_entity_poly.pdbx_seq_one_letter_code
_entity_poly.pdbx_strand_id
1 'polypeptide(L)'
;MKDFLKEIIADPVTGKNIVEVKSGDKYLLSSEESSYNIIDGVPILLPVQPIKNLSSGLHSQFNSDFDYQLHYQEDARQFDYFKKEESAAGKEETRRLHQTIINRIPKKANLILDMGCGNGWAAQYFLEKGKKVISVDISDKNPIKVLKNNPSENHVAIVADAYHLPFKKNSFDAVIASEIMEHVYDPKLFISKLGEVLKPEGKLIITTPYDEKIEYFLCVHCNKPTTRNAHLHSFSEKNIADFIPDEFAHYKTSHFSNKYMVRLRLNLLTSFLPFGLWKIKDSLINSIFKKPLRFLIELDKK
;
A
#
# COMPACT_ATOMS: atom_id res chain seq x y z
N MET A 1 11.87 -6.49 20.58
CA MET A 1 11.19 -6.87 19.29
C MET A 1 10.18 -7.98 19.55
N LYS A 2 8.98 -7.93 18.95
CA LYS A 2 7.91 -8.95 19.10
C LYS A 2 8.30 -10.28 18.46
N ASP A 3 7.92 -11.40 19.08
CA ASP A 3 8.42 -12.72 18.67
C ASP A 3 8.05 -13.07 17.21
N PHE A 4 6.82 -12.81 16.80
CA PHE A 4 6.41 -13.10 15.41
C PHE A 4 7.17 -12.26 14.37
N LEU A 5 7.69 -11.08 14.74
CA LEU A 5 8.54 -10.29 13.86
C LEU A 5 9.95 -10.87 13.77
N LYS A 6 10.52 -11.35 14.90
CA LYS A 6 11.87 -11.95 14.91
C LYS A 6 12.01 -13.11 13.90
N GLU A 7 10.92 -13.86 13.70
CA GLU A 7 10.91 -15.02 12.78
C GLU A 7 11.04 -14.63 11.32
N ILE A 8 10.50 -13.46 10.94
CA ILE A 8 10.33 -13.04 9.54
C ILE A 8 11.15 -11.84 9.12
N ILE A 9 11.68 -11.04 10.07
CA ILE A 9 12.44 -9.84 9.73
C ILE A 9 13.82 -10.21 9.14
N ALA A 10 14.25 -9.40 8.16
CA ALA A 10 15.55 -9.53 7.51
C ALA A 10 16.11 -8.15 7.15
N ASP A 11 17.39 -8.08 6.91
CA ASP A 11 18.03 -6.87 6.41
C ASP A 11 17.49 -6.54 5.01
N PRO A 12 17.01 -5.31 4.76
CA PRO A 12 16.36 -4.95 3.50
C PRO A 12 17.29 -4.97 2.27
N VAL A 13 18.61 -4.94 2.50
CA VAL A 13 19.61 -4.92 1.42
C VAL A 13 20.19 -6.30 1.17
N THR A 14 20.59 -6.98 2.24
CA THR A 14 21.32 -8.26 2.14
C THR A 14 20.42 -9.49 2.31
N GLY A 15 19.20 -9.32 2.84
CA GLY A 15 18.30 -10.42 3.20
C GLY A 15 18.77 -11.27 4.38
N LYS A 16 19.90 -10.91 5.01
CA LYS A 16 20.45 -11.63 6.17
C LYS A 16 19.60 -11.39 7.43
N ASN A 17 19.79 -12.23 8.42
CA ASN A 17 19.12 -12.07 9.71
C ASN A 17 19.49 -10.73 10.37
N ILE A 18 18.49 -10.11 11.00
CA ILE A 18 18.63 -8.89 11.75
C ILE A 18 18.19 -9.13 13.21
N VAL A 19 18.92 -8.57 14.16
CA VAL A 19 18.68 -8.76 15.59
C VAL A 19 18.60 -7.41 16.29
N GLU A 20 17.85 -7.38 17.38
CA GLU A 20 17.79 -6.21 18.24
C GLU A 20 19.02 -6.20 19.17
N VAL A 21 19.78 -5.11 19.15
CA VAL A 21 20.97 -4.90 19.97
C VAL A 21 20.82 -3.63 20.79
N LYS A 22 21.36 -3.64 22.02
CA LYS A 22 21.42 -2.45 22.86
C LYS A 22 22.71 -1.69 22.56
N SER A 23 22.61 -0.42 22.21
CA SER A 23 23.74 0.49 21.99
C SER A 23 23.57 1.73 22.88
N GLY A 24 24.30 1.76 23.99
CA GLY A 24 24.09 2.77 25.04
C GLY A 24 22.67 2.69 25.61
N ASP A 25 21.95 3.80 25.60
CA ASP A 25 20.56 3.90 26.08
C ASP A 25 19.50 3.59 25.01
N LYS A 26 19.93 3.24 23.77
CA LYS A 26 19.01 2.99 22.66
C LYS A 26 19.03 1.54 22.22
N TYR A 27 17.93 1.09 21.62
CA TYR A 27 17.87 -0.16 20.90
C TYR A 27 17.95 0.10 19.39
N LEU A 28 18.71 -0.74 18.69
CA LEU A 28 18.88 -0.73 17.25
C LEU A 28 18.52 -2.10 16.70
N LEU A 29 18.16 -2.18 15.43
CA LEU A 29 18.21 -3.43 14.67
C LEU A 29 19.54 -3.50 13.92
N SER A 30 20.27 -4.59 14.05
CA SER A 30 21.58 -4.76 13.43
C SER A 30 21.69 -6.08 12.68
N SER A 31 22.25 -6.02 11.49
CA SER A 31 22.79 -7.15 10.74
C SER A 31 24.33 -7.13 10.82
N GLU A 32 25.01 -8.03 10.12
CA GLU A 32 26.47 -8.02 10.02
C GLU A 32 27.04 -6.76 9.34
N GLU A 33 26.26 -6.13 8.45
CA GLU A 33 26.71 -5.05 7.57
C GLU A 33 26.01 -3.72 7.84
N SER A 34 24.90 -3.72 8.56
CA SER A 34 24.04 -2.54 8.72
C SER A 34 23.44 -2.42 10.11
N SER A 35 23.15 -1.19 10.50
CA SER A 35 22.42 -0.88 11.75
C SER A 35 21.33 0.13 11.48
N TYR A 36 20.15 -0.09 12.06
CA TYR A 36 18.94 0.67 11.82
C TYR A 36 18.35 1.18 13.12
N ASN A 37 17.94 2.43 13.13
CA ASN A 37 17.34 3.06 14.30
C ASN A 37 15.92 2.51 14.58
N ILE A 38 15.56 2.51 15.86
CA ILE A 38 14.18 2.33 16.30
C ILE A 38 13.74 3.66 16.92
N ILE A 39 12.70 4.27 16.35
CA ILE A 39 12.15 5.55 16.80
C ILE A 39 10.71 5.31 17.25
N ASP A 40 10.38 5.65 18.50
CA ASP A 40 9.07 5.45 19.11
C ASP A 40 8.52 4.00 18.93
N GLY A 41 9.42 3.02 19.02
CA GLY A 41 9.08 1.60 18.84
C GLY A 41 8.96 1.14 17.38
N VAL A 42 9.20 2.02 16.41
CA VAL A 42 9.14 1.75 14.97
C VAL A 42 10.55 1.64 14.38
N PRO A 43 10.93 0.49 13.83
CA PRO A 43 12.18 0.33 13.08
C PRO A 43 12.17 1.16 11.79
N ILE A 44 13.29 1.83 11.51
CA ILE A 44 13.51 2.60 10.28
C ILE A 44 14.44 1.80 9.38
N LEU A 45 13.88 0.95 8.52
CA LEU A 45 14.59 -0.02 7.68
C LEU A 45 14.70 0.46 6.23
N LEU A 46 15.11 1.70 6.05
CA LEU A 46 15.37 2.25 4.72
C LEU A 46 16.83 1.97 4.31
N PRO A 47 17.10 1.58 3.06
CA PRO A 47 18.46 1.48 2.55
C PRO A 47 19.15 2.84 2.60
N VAL A 48 20.44 2.84 2.95
CA VAL A 48 21.23 4.08 3.06
C VAL A 48 21.42 4.78 1.71
N GLN A 49 21.33 4.02 0.61
CA GLN A 49 21.37 4.57 -0.74
C GLN A 49 20.08 4.22 -1.48
N PRO A 50 19.33 5.23 -1.96
CA PRO A 50 18.20 4.97 -2.85
C PRO A 50 18.66 4.26 -4.12
N ILE A 51 17.78 3.47 -4.73
CA ILE A 51 18.09 2.78 -5.99
C ILE A 51 18.35 3.85 -7.07
N LYS A 52 19.62 4.07 -7.41
CA LYS A 52 20.02 5.07 -8.42
C LYS A 52 19.61 4.74 -9.86
N ASN A 53 19.13 3.53 -10.14
CA ASN A 53 18.91 3.01 -11.49
C ASN A 53 17.47 2.72 -11.86
N LEU A 54 16.51 3.19 -11.08
CA LEU A 54 15.13 3.14 -11.51
C LEU A 54 14.89 4.27 -12.52
N SER A 55 15.09 3.98 -13.83
CA SER A 55 14.77 4.94 -14.90
C SER A 55 13.26 5.04 -15.06
N SER A 56 12.61 6.08 -14.54
CA SER A 56 11.18 6.28 -14.75
C SER A 56 10.89 6.67 -16.21
N GLY A 57 9.75 6.26 -16.70
CA GLY A 57 9.21 6.85 -17.93
C GLY A 57 9.15 8.38 -17.87
N LEU A 58 9.05 8.96 -16.66
CA LEU A 58 9.12 10.39 -16.42
C LEU A 58 10.51 10.98 -16.70
N HIS A 59 11.60 10.28 -16.37
CA HIS A 59 12.96 10.76 -16.70
C HIS A 59 13.15 10.83 -18.21
N SER A 60 12.75 9.80 -18.95
CA SER A 60 12.84 9.80 -20.41
C SER A 60 11.89 10.82 -21.09
N GLN A 61 10.71 11.04 -20.52
CA GLN A 61 9.70 11.91 -21.12
C GLN A 61 9.88 13.39 -20.75
N PHE A 62 10.34 13.71 -19.53
CA PHE A 62 10.39 15.08 -19.01
C PHE A 62 11.74 15.50 -18.46
N ASN A 63 12.77 14.63 -18.56
CA ASN A 63 14.10 14.86 -17.97
C ASN A 63 14.02 15.32 -16.51
N SER A 64 13.19 14.62 -15.72
CA SER A 64 12.99 14.89 -14.29
C SER A 64 13.55 13.76 -13.44
N ASP A 65 14.34 14.11 -12.46
CA ASP A 65 14.78 13.18 -11.42
C ASP A 65 13.73 13.16 -10.32
N PHE A 66 12.97 12.06 -10.25
CA PHE A 66 11.98 11.87 -9.20
C PHE A 66 12.57 11.06 -8.06
N ASP A 67 13.00 11.75 -7.01
CA ASP A 67 13.37 11.11 -5.75
C ASP A 67 12.09 10.77 -4.97
N TYR A 68 11.57 9.54 -5.20
CA TYR A 68 10.32 9.10 -4.58
C TYR A 68 10.43 8.98 -3.06
N GLN A 69 11.61 8.61 -2.52
CA GLN A 69 11.81 8.51 -1.08
C GLN A 69 11.67 9.88 -0.42
N LEU A 70 12.39 10.87 -0.93
CA LEU A 70 12.29 12.24 -0.44
C LEU A 70 10.86 12.79 -0.64
N HIS A 71 10.26 12.53 -1.81
CA HIS A 71 8.91 13.00 -2.11
C HIS A 71 7.90 12.54 -1.07
N TYR A 72 7.84 11.23 -0.76
CA TYR A 72 6.85 10.71 0.18
C TYR A 72 7.17 11.01 1.64
N GLN A 73 8.43 11.29 1.98
CA GLN A 73 8.76 11.87 3.29
C GLN A 73 8.18 13.28 3.42
N GLU A 74 8.36 14.13 2.41
CA GLU A 74 7.82 15.50 2.41
C GLU A 74 6.29 15.50 2.32
N ASP A 75 5.70 14.65 1.49
CA ASP A 75 4.25 14.49 1.37
C ASP A 75 3.60 14.21 2.74
N ALA A 76 4.13 13.23 3.50
CA ALA A 76 3.63 12.89 4.83
C ALA A 76 3.86 14.02 5.87
N ARG A 77 4.83 14.92 5.65
CA ARG A 77 5.02 16.10 6.50
C ARG A 77 4.01 17.20 6.21
N GLN A 78 3.63 17.37 4.94
CA GLN A 78 2.72 18.43 4.50
C GLN A 78 1.26 18.04 4.62
N PHE A 79 0.92 16.77 4.38
CA PHE A 79 -0.45 16.28 4.41
C PHE A 79 -0.73 15.41 5.65
N ASP A 80 -1.85 15.66 6.32
CA ASP A 80 -2.29 14.84 7.44
C ASP A 80 -3.16 13.67 6.96
N TYR A 81 -2.55 12.52 6.74
CA TYR A 81 -3.23 11.26 6.37
C TYR A 81 -4.28 10.79 7.38
N PHE A 82 -4.23 11.31 8.61
CA PHE A 82 -5.18 11.00 9.67
C PHE A 82 -6.37 11.96 9.73
N LYS A 83 -6.35 13.00 8.89
CA LYS A 83 -7.51 13.88 8.76
C LYS A 83 -8.68 13.07 8.21
N LYS A 84 -9.78 13.06 8.95
CA LYS A 84 -10.99 12.33 8.54
C LYS A 84 -11.60 12.99 7.31
N GLU A 85 -12.00 12.14 6.36
CA GLU A 85 -12.84 12.58 5.24
C GLU A 85 -14.07 13.33 5.77
N GLU A 86 -14.30 14.54 5.30
CA GLU A 86 -15.37 15.40 5.82
C GLU A 86 -16.71 15.14 5.12
N SER A 87 -16.66 14.84 3.82
CA SER A 87 -17.88 14.62 3.05
C SER A 87 -18.52 13.25 3.35
N ALA A 88 -19.83 13.23 3.50
CA ALA A 88 -20.56 11.98 3.72
C ALA A 88 -20.40 11.00 2.54
N ALA A 89 -20.35 11.52 1.31
CA ALA A 89 -20.14 10.70 0.10
C ALA A 89 -18.74 10.08 0.05
N GLY A 90 -17.70 10.82 0.45
CA GLY A 90 -16.34 10.31 0.57
C GLY A 90 -16.22 9.26 1.68
N LYS A 91 -16.83 9.48 2.85
CA LYS A 91 -16.89 8.48 3.93
C LYS A 91 -17.51 7.17 3.46
N GLU A 92 -18.62 7.24 2.72
CA GLU A 92 -19.29 6.05 2.17
C GLU A 92 -18.42 5.37 1.12
N GLU A 93 -17.76 6.12 0.25
CA GLU A 93 -16.83 5.56 -0.74
C GLU A 93 -15.66 4.84 -0.09
N THR A 94 -14.99 5.48 0.89
CA THR A 94 -13.91 4.88 1.68
C THR A 94 -14.38 3.61 2.40
N ARG A 95 -15.56 3.64 3.00
CA ARG A 95 -16.16 2.46 3.63
C ARG A 95 -16.33 1.30 2.65
N ARG A 96 -16.78 1.58 1.42
CA ARG A 96 -16.95 0.55 0.37
C ARG A 96 -15.62 0.03 -0.16
N LEU A 97 -14.61 0.91 -0.29
CA LEU A 97 -13.24 0.50 -0.60
C LEU A 97 -12.73 -0.50 0.45
N HIS A 98 -12.78 -0.14 1.73
CA HIS A 98 -12.33 -1.02 2.81
C HIS A 98 -13.11 -2.35 2.83
N GLN A 99 -14.45 -2.31 2.72
CA GLN A 99 -15.28 -3.52 2.65
C GLN A 99 -14.91 -4.41 1.45
N THR A 100 -14.58 -3.80 0.31
CA THR A 100 -14.17 -4.54 -0.88
C THR A 100 -12.86 -5.29 -0.64
N ILE A 101 -11.87 -4.65 -0.04
CA ILE A 101 -10.58 -5.27 0.33
C ILE A 101 -10.79 -6.36 1.38
N ILE A 102 -11.46 -6.04 2.49
CA ILE A 102 -11.72 -6.96 3.61
C ILE A 102 -12.37 -8.27 3.14
N ASN A 103 -13.36 -8.18 2.24
CA ASN A 103 -14.05 -9.36 1.73
C ASN A 103 -13.21 -10.23 0.78
N ARG A 104 -11.99 -9.79 0.42
CA ARG A 104 -11.03 -10.54 -0.39
C ARG A 104 -9.93 -11.20 0.43
N ILE A 105 -9.70 -10.74 1.66
CA ILE A 105 -8.71 -11.36 2.54
C ILE A 105 -9.26 -12.72 3.02
N PRO A 106 -8.50 -13.81 2.84
CA PRO A 106 -8.92 -15.13 3.30
C PRO A 106 -9.18 -15.15 4.81
N LYS A 107 -10.30 -15.73 5.24
CA LYS A 107 -10.64 -15.83 6.67
C LYS A 107 -9.56 -16.54 7.49
N LYS A 108 -8.85 -17.50 6.87
CA LYS A 108 -7.74 -18.25 7.46
C LYS A 108 -6.45 -17.41 7.60
N ALA A 109 -6.32 -16.30 6.87
CA ALA A 109 -5.13 -15.45 6.94
C ALA A 109 -4.95 -14.93 8.37
N ASN A 110 -3.75 -15.08 8.92
CA ASN A 110 -3.41 -14.71 10.28
C ASN A 110 -2.40 -13.56 10.34
N LEU A 111 -1.39 -13.56 9.47
CA LEU A 111 -0.38 -12.52 9.38
C LEU A 111 -0.57 -11.72 8.08
N ILE A 112 -0.88 -10.44 8.23
CA ILE A 112 -1.23 -9.53 7.14
C ILE A 112 -0.19 -8.41 7.04
N LEU A 113 0.31 -8.17 5.84
CA LEU A 113 1.11 -7.00 5.50
C LEU A 113 0.20 -5.91 4.92
N ASP A 114 0.23 -4.73 5.50
CA ASP A 114 -0.40 -3.50 5.02
C ASP A 114 0.68 -2.59 4.44
N MET A 115 0.86 -2.64 3.11
CA MET A 115 1.89 -1.88 2.38
C MET A 115 1.33 -0.53 1.95
N GLY A 116 2.00 0.56 2.38
CA GLY A 116 1.47 1.92 2.27
C GLY A 116 0.36 2.14 3.28
N CYS A 117 0.65 1.93 4.57
CA CYS A 117 -0.36 1.87 5.62
C CYS A 117 -1.12 3.18 5.86
N GLY A 118 -0.62 4.32 5.39
CA GLY A 118 -1.27 5.62 5.49
C GLY A 118 -1.80 5.93 6.90
N ASN A 119 -3.12 5.92 7.07
CA ASN A 119 -3.78 6.19 8.35
C ASN A 119 -4.01 4.94 9.24
N GLY A 120 -3.63 3.75 8.78
CA GLY A 120 -3.70 2.50 9.55
C GLY A 120 -5.09 1.87 9.66
N TRP A 121 -5.98 2.10 8.71
CA TRP A 121 -7.33 1.52 8.70
C TRP A 121 -7.32 -0.02 8.72
N ALA A 122 -6.36 -0.63 8.00
CA ALA A 122 -6.24 -2.09 7.97
C ALA A 122 -5.78 -2.64 9.32
N ALA A 123 -4.81 -1.99 9.97
CA ALA A 123 -4.41 -2.34 11.32
C ALA A 123 -5.60 -2.26 12.28
N GLN A 124 -6.34 -1.15 12.29
CA GLN A 124 -7.52 -0.99 13.14
C GLN A 124 -8.50 -2.14 12.95
N TYR A 125 -8.86 -2.48 11.70
CA TYR A 125 -9.86 -3.51 11.42
C TYR A 125 -9.37 -4.93 11.77
N PHE A 126 -8.16 -5.31 11.31
CA PHE A 126 -7.71 -6.70 11.43
C PHE A 126 -7.24 -7.07 12.83
N LEU A 127 -6.71 -6.11 13.61
CA LEU A 127 -6.37 -6.33 15.03
C LEU A 127 -7.62 -6.63 15.87
N GLU A 128 -8.74 -5.96 15.61
CA GLU A 128 -10.04 -6.26 16.26
C GLU A 128 -10.53 -7.68 15.94
N LYS A 129 -10.07 -8.27 14.84
CA LYS A 129 -10.36 -9.67 14.46
C LYS A 129 -9.30 -10.65 14.97
N GLY A 130 -8.41 -10.22 15.86
CA GLY A 130 -7.36 -11.05 16.44
C GLY A 130 -6.25 -11.44 15.46
N LYS A 131 -6.14 -10.75 14.30
CA LYS A 131 -5.07 -10.99 13.33
C LYS A 131 -3.79 -10.28 13.72
N LYS A 132 -2.65 -10.77 13.21
CA LYS A 132 -1.38 -10.06 13.30
C LYS A 132 -1.24 -9.15 12.08
N VAL A 133 -0.84 -7.92 12.31
CA VAL A 133 -0.68 -6.90 11.25
C VAL A 133 0.71 -6.28 11.31
N ILE A 134 1.35 -6.19 10.16
CA ILE A 134 2.54 -5.36 9.97
C ILE A 134 2.17 -4.23 9.04
N SER A 135 2.21 -3.01 9.57
CA SER A 135 1.94 -1.78 8.82
C SER A 135 3.26 -1.20 8.32
N VAL A 136 3.41 -1.04 7.00
CA VAL A 136 4.61 -0.53 6.37
C VAL A 136 4.29 0.73 5.57
N ASP A 137 5.13 1.73 5.69
CA ASP A 137 5.09 2.95 4.87
C ASP A 137 6.52 3.43 4.65
N ILE A 138 6.75 4.14 3.56
CA ILE A 138 8.06 4.72 3.28
C ILE A 138 8.31 5.98 4.11
N SER A 139 7.25 6.68 4.52
CA SER A 139 7.35 7.86 5.39
C SER A 139 7.67 7.47 6.83
N ASP A 140 8.47 8.28 7.50
CA ASP A 140 8.79 8.07 8.93
C ASP A 140 7.60 8.40 9.85
N LYS A 141 6.71 9.28 9.43
CA LYS A 141 5.61 9.81 10.24
C LYS A 141 4.42 8.86 10.36
N ASN A 142 4.01 8.24 9.24
CA ASN A 142 2.79 7.43 9.22
C ASN A 142 2.88 6.18 10.11
N PRO A 143 3.91 5.31 10.00
CA PRO A 143 4.02 4.12 10.85
C PRO A 143 4.07 4.43 12.35
N ILE A 144 4.77 5.50 12.74
CA ILE A 144 4.84 5.92 14.15
C ILE A 144 3.43 6.27 14.66
N LYS A 145 2.68 7.07 13.91
CA LYS A 145 1.32 7.48 14.30
C LYS A 145 0.34 6.30 14.24
N VAL A 146 0.49 5.39 13.27
CA VAL A 146 -0.32 4.16 13.16
C VAL A 146 -0.10 3.26 14.37
N LEU A 147 1.16 3.01 14.76
CA LEU A 147 1.48 2.18 15.93
C LEU A 147 0.91 2.80 17.22
N LYS A 148 1.07 4.11 17.39
CA LYS A 148 0.52 4.85 18.54
C LYS A 148 -1.00 4.77 18.63
N ASN A 149 -1.70 4.84 17.49
CA ASN A 149 -3.17 4.81 17.45
C ASN A 149 -3.74 3.38 17.58
N ASN A 150 -2.94 2.35 17.27
CA ASN A 150 -3.37 0.95 17.29
C ASN A 150 -2.38 0.09 18.10
N PRO A 151 -2.20 0.37 19.41
CA PRO A 151 -1.30 -0.41 20.24
C PRO A 151 -1.85 -1.83 20.44
N SER A 152 -1.04 -2.84 20.10
CA SER A 152 -1.42 -4.26 20.26
C SER A 152 -0.18 -5.15 20.23
N GLU A 153 -0.19 -6.26 20.98
CA GLU A 153 0.85 -7.29 20.85
C GLU A 153 0.90 -7.94 19.46
N ASN A 154 -0.21 -7.88 18.73
CA ASN A 154 -0.33 -8.39 17.37
C ASN A 154 -0.03 -7.34 16.28
N HIS A 155 0.47 -6.15 16.65
CA HIS A 155 0.73 -5.06 15.71
C HIS A 155 2.21 -4.64 15.74
N VAL A 156 2.79 -4.49 14.56
CA VAL A 156 4.09 -3.85 14.35
C VAL A 156 3.95 -2.83 13.21
N ALA A 157 4.60 -1.69 13.37
CA ALA A 157 4.75 -0.73 12.27
C ALA A 157 6.24 -0.58 11.93
N ILE A 158 6.56 -0.42 10.64
CA ILE A 158 7.93 -0.36 10.13
C ILE A 158 7.99 0.70 9.04
N VAL A 159 9.05 1.50 9.04
CA VAL A 159 9.40 2.37 7.92
C VAL A 159 10.29 1.58 6.97
N ALA A 160 9.80 1.32 5.76
CA ALA A 160 10.54 0.58 4.76
C ALA A 160 10.11 0.93 3.33
N ASP A 161 11.01 0.64 2.39
CA ASP A 161 10.77 0.78 0.97
C ASP A 161 10.14 -0.49 0.39
N ALA A 162 9.10 -0.34 -0.42
CA ALA A 162 8.41 -1.46 -1.07
C ALA A 162 9.32 -2.28 -2.00
N TYR A 163 10.38 -1.70 -2.51
CA TYR A 163 11.37 -2.39 -3.34
C TYR A 163 12.44 -3.13 -2.53
N HIS A 164 12.56 -2.81 -1.23
CA HIS A 164 13.51 -3.40 -0.28
C HIS A 164 12.79 -3.82 1.00
N LEU A 165 11.85 -4.74 0.86
CA LEU A 165 11.07 -5.21 2.00
C LEU A 165 11.95 -5.95 3.00
N PRO A 166 11.92 -5.56 4.30
CA PRO A 166 12.78 -6.15 5.32
C PRO A 166 12.20 -7.46 5.87
N PHE A 167 11.76 -8.35 4.98
CA PHE A 167 11.11 -9.60 5.36
C PHE A 167 11.67 -10.80 4.59
N LYS A 168 11.71 -11.93 5.26
CA LYS A 168 12.01 -13.21 4.62
C LYS A 168 10.92 -13.57 3.61
N LYS A 169 11.29 -14.34 2.61
CA LYS A 169 10.33 -14.89 1.64
C LYS A 169 9.27 -15.74 2.32
N ASN A 170 8.07 -15.78 1.75
CA ASN A 170 6.96 -16.62 2.22
C ASN A 170 6.56 -16.36 3.68
N SER A 171 6.52 -15.12 4.11
CA SER A 171 6.19 -14.73 5.48
C SER A 171 4.71 -14.46 5.71
N PHE A 172 4.01 -13.85 4.76
CA PHE A 172 2.66 -13.33 4.94
C PHE A 172 1.58 -14.20 4.32
N ASP A 173 0.44 -14.33 5.01
CA ASP A 173 -0.74 -15.03 4.50
C ASP A 173 -1.53 -14.15 3.52
N ALA A 174 -1.50 -12.83 3.72
CA ALA A 174 -2.08 -11.85 2.83
C ALA A 174 -1.28 -10.55 2.82
N VAL A 175 -1.28 -9.87 1.69
CA VAL A 175 -0.70 -8.55 1.49
C VAL A 175 -1.76 -7.61 0.94
N ILE A 176 -1.89 -6.43 1.52
CA ILE A 176 -2.77 -5.34 1.07
C ILE A 176 -1.87 -4.22 0.55
N ALA A 177 -2.15 -3.72 -0.65
CA ALA A 177 -1.55 -2.53 -1.22
C ALA A 177 -2.68 -1.65 -1.78
N SER A 178 -3.22 -0.77 -0.94
CA SER A 178 -4.39 0.03 -1.26
C SER A 178 -4.00 1.44 -1.66
N GLU A 179 -4.31 1.83 -2.91
CA GLU A 179 -4.05 3.18 -3.45
C GLU A 179 -2.56 3.56 -3.33
N ILE A 180 -1.69 2.66 -3.79
CA ILE A 180 -0.24 2.85 -3.78
C ILE A 180 0.40 2.52 -5.14
N MET A 181 -0.14 1.56 -5.90
CA MET A 181 0.49 1.07 -7.13
C MET A 181 0.59 2.16 -8.21
N GLU A 182 -0.31 3.13 -8.25
CA GLU A 182 -0.26 4.29 -9.14
C GLU A 182 0.91 5.24 -8.86
N HIS A 183 1.47 5.18 -7.66
CA HIS A 183 2.55 6.04 -7.18
C HIS A 183 3.94 5.40 -7.32
N VAL A 184 3.99 4.09 -7.51
CA VAL A 184 5.28 3.38 -7.55
C VAL A 184 5.93 3.56 -8.91
N TYR A 185 7.23 3.49 -8.91
CA TYR A 185 8.09 3.75 -10.03
C TYR A 185 8.06 2.63 -11.08
N ASP A 186 8.17 1.37 -10.63
CA ASP A 186 8.08 0.15 -11.42
C ASP A 186 7.01 -0.75 -10.83
N PRO A 187 5.77 -0.71 -11.36
CA PRO A 187 4.67 -1.52 -10.85
C PRO A 187 4.91 -3.03 -10.94
N LYS A 188 5.62 -3.50 -11.96
CA LYS A 188 5.91 -4.94 -12.11
C LYS A 188 6.89 -5.41 -11.03
N LEU A 189 7.96 -4.66 -10.81
CA LEU A 189 8.91 -4.95 -9.72
C LEU A 189 8.23 -4.84 -8.35
N PHE A 190 7.36 -3.85 -8.15
CA PHE A 190 6.58 -3.69 -6.92
C PHE A 190 5.74 -4.93 -6.62
N ILE A 191 4.96 -5.41 -7.59
CA ILE A 191 4.14 -6.62 -7.45
C ILE A 191 5.02 -7.84 -7.16
N SER A 192 6.16 -7.98 -7.87
CA SER A 192 7.11 -9.08 -7.62
C SER A 192 7.67 -9.04 -6.20
N LYS A 193 8.07 -7.86 -5.69
CA LYS A 193 8.56 -7.73 -4.31
C LYS A 193 7.51 -8.10 -3.26
N LEU A 194 6.26 -7.71 -3.46
CA LEU A 194 5.16 -8.15 -2.61
C LEU A 194 4.89 -9.67 -2.74
N GLY A 195 5.06 -10.22 -3.95
CA GLY A 195 4.98 -11.65 -4.20
C GLY A 195 6.06 -12.45 -3.48
N GLU A 196 7.31 -11.95 -3.43
CA GLU A 196 8.42 -12.64 -2.72
C GLU A 196 8.08 -12.92 -1.25
N VAL A 197 7.48 -11.95 -0.55
CA VAL A 197 7.16 -12.07 0.88
C VAL A 197 5.84 -12.80 1.17
N LEU A 198 5.00 -12.98 0.16
CA LEU A 198 3.74 -13.70 0.26
C LEU A 198 3.97 -15.21 0.29
N LYS A 199 3.29 -15.94 1.16
CA LYS A 199 3.33 -17.41 1.22
C LYS A 199 2.74 -18.06 -0.04
N PRO A 200 3.11 -19.29 -0.38
CA PRO A 200 2.34 -20.09 -1.35
C PRO A 200 0.85 -20.12 -0.94
N GLU A 201 -0.04 -20.05 -1.92
CA GLU A 201 -1.49 -19.89 -1.72
C GLU A 201 -1.92 -18.60 -0.95
N GLY A 202 -0.99 -17.73 -0.65
CA GLY A 202 -1.26 -16.40 -0.09
C GLY A 202 -1.88 -15.48 -1.13
N LYS A 203 -2.55 -14.43 -0.65
CA LYS A 203 -3.30 -13.50 -1.50
C LYS A 203 -2.76 -12.09 -1.42
N LEU A 204 -2.46 -11.50 -2.57
CA LEU A 204 -2.15 -10.08 -2.72
C LEU A 204 -3.39 -9.35 -3.25
N ILE A 205 -3.80 -8.30 -2.53
CA ILE A 205 -4.92 -7.43 -2.89
C ILE A 205 -4.40 -6.03 -3.16
N ILE A 206 -4.59 -5.56 -4.39
CA ILE A 206 -4.20 -4.21 -4.80
C ILE A 206 -5.45 -3.44 -5.20
N THR A 207 -5.55 -2.19 -4.77
CA THR A 207 -6.52 -1.23 -5.31
C THR A 207 -5.82 0.01 -5.84
N THR A 208 -6.40 0.61 -6.87
CA THR A 208 -5.89 1.83 -7.52
C THR A 208 -7.04 2.54 -8.24
N PRO A 209 -6.93 3.82 -8.61
CA PRO A 209 -7.90 4.47 -9.47
C PRO A 209 -8.05 3.73 -10.82
N TYR A 210 -9.30 3.61 -11.29
CA TYR A 210 -9.61 2.93 -12.55
C TYR A 210 -9.46 3.85 -13.76
N ASP A 211 -8.64 3.45 -14.74
CA ASP A 211 -8.48 4.10 -16.07
C ASP A 211 -8.41 5.62 -15.92
N GLU A 212 -7.52 6.07 -15.03
CA GLU A 212 -7.36 7.49 -14.72
C GLU A 212 -6.60 8.20 -15.84
N LYS A 213 -7.09 9.36 -16.25
CA LYS A 213 -6.32 10.24 -17.12
C LYS A 213 -5.28 10.96 -16.27
N ILE A 214 -4.00 10.65 -16.48
CA ILE A 214 -2.90 11.35 -15.80
C ILE A 214 -2.90 12.81 -16.27
N GLU A 215 -3.05 13.73 -15.30
CA GLU A 215 -2.99 15.16 -15.54
C GLU A 215 -1.63 15.69 -15.10
N TYR A 216 -1.07 16.62 -15.87
CA TYR A 216 0.22 17.23 -15.61
C TYR A 216 0.02 18.72 -15.29
N PHE A 217 0.82 19.21 -14.32
CA PHE A 217 0.93 20.61 -13.96
C PHE A 217 2.37 21.08 -14.12
N LEU A 218 2.56 22.35 -14.29
CA LEU A 218 3.89 22.93 -14.29
C LEU A 218 4.31 23.19 -12.82
N CYS A 219 5.42 22.59 -12.39
CA CYS A 219 5.97 22.84 -11.07
C CYS A 219 6.47 24.28 -10.95
N VAL A 220 5.95 25.04 -9.98
CA VAL A 220 6.31 26.44 -9.78
C VAL A 220 7.76 26.64 -9.35
N HIS A 221 8.43 25.60 -8.82
CA HIS A 221 9.80 25.67 -8.34
C HIS A 221 10.82 25.39 -9.46
N CYS A 222 10.63 24.33 -10.23
CA CYS A 222 11.61 23.89 -11.23
C CYS A 222 11.15 24.08 -12.68
N ASN A 223 9.92 24.55 -12.91
CA ASN A 223 9.31 24.73 -14.24
C ASN A 223 9.26 23.44 -15.08
N LYS A 224 9.30 22.26 -14.45
CA LYS A 224 9.13 20.98 -15.13
C LYS A 224 7.71 20.45 -14.95
N PRO A 225 7.17 19.67 -15.92
CA PRO A 225 5.91 18.99 -15.74
C PRO A 225 5.95 18.02 -14.55
N THR A 226 4.90 18.03 -13.74
CA THR A 226 4.70 17.11 -12.63
C THR A 226 3.29 16.54 -12.68
N THR A 227 3.11 15.30 -12.27
CA THR A 227 1.80 14.65 -12.29
C THR A 227 0.96 15.10 -11.10
N ARG A 228 -0.35 15.21 -11.31
CA ARG A 228 -1.30 15.45 -10.23
C ARG A 228 -1.27 14.28 -9.25
N ASN A 229 -1.24 14.57 -7.94
CA ASN A 229 -1.21 13.61 -6.85
C ASN A 229 -0.04 12.60 -6.92
N ALA A 230 1.02 12.93 -7.67
CA ALA A 230 2.15 12.02 -7.94
C ALA A 230 1.73 10.65 -8.56
N HIS A 231 0.60 10.58 -9.27
CA HIS A 231 0.19 9.39 -10.00
C HIS A 231 1.05 9.23 -11.25
N LEU A 232 1.89 8.19 -11.27
CA LEU A 232 2.80 7.91 -12.37
C LEU A 232 2.17 6.99 -13.42
N HIS A 233 1.21 6.16 -13.00
CA HIS A 233 0.59 5.12 -13.81
C HIS A 233 -0.93 5.15 -13.72
N SER A 234 -1.58 4.64 -14.76
CA SER A 234 -3.02 4.41 -14.83
C SER A 234 -3.28 2.97 -15.22
N PHE A 235 -4.20 2.30 -14.54
CA PHE A 235 -4.46 0.88 -14.67
C PHE A 235 -5.90 0.57 -15.04
N SER A 236 -6.06 -0.45 -15.89
CA SER A 236 -7.34 -1.03 -16.29
C SER A 236 -7.13 -2.46 -16.78
N GLU A 237 -8.19 -3.16 -17.13
CA GLU A 237 -8.12 -4.50 -17.70
C GLU A 237 -7.29 -4.57 -19.00
N LYS A 238 -7.07 -3.42 -19.67
CA LYS A 238 -6.35 -3.35 -20.94
C LYS A 238 -4.85 -3.50 -20.80
N ASN A 239 -4.28 -3.07 -19.68
CA ASN A 239 -2.83 -2.99 -19.51
C ASN A 239 -2.30 -3.72 -18.28
N ILE A 240 -3.17 -4.15 -17.36
CA ILE A 240 -2.71 -4.75 -16.10
C ILE A 240 -1.89 -6.03 -16.31
N ALA A 241 -2.19 -6.80 -17.36
CA ALA A 241 -1.47 -8.04 -17.66
C ALA A 241 0.04 -7.82 -17.84
N ASP A 242 0.47 -6.66 -18.35
CA ASP A 242 1.88 -6.33 -18.58
C ASP A 242 2.67 -6.18 -17.28
N PHE A 243 1.97 -5.95 -16.17
CA PHE A 243 2.55 -5.72 -14.85
C PHE A 243 2.48 -6.95 -13.91
N ILE A 244 1.79 -8.03 -14.31
CA ILE A 244 1.67 -9.22 -13.46
C ILE A 244 2.88 -10.13 -13.67
N PRO A 245 3.67 -10.40 -12.61
CA PRO A 245 4.79 -11.34 -12.69
C PRO A 245 4.35 -12.80 -12.80
N ASP A 246 5.20 -13.65 -13.39
CA ASP A 246 4.91 -15.07 -13.69
C ASP A 246 4.77 -15.96 -12.43
N GLU A 247 5.23 -15.49 -11.27
CA GLU A 247 5.08 -16.21 -10.00
C GLU A 247 3.64 -16.29 -9.50
N PHE A 248 2.73 -15.51 -10.03
CA PHE A 248 1.30 -15.62 -9.70
C PHE A 248 0.61 -16.65 -10.60
N ALA A 249 -0.12 -17.59 -9.98
CA ALA A 249 -0.84 -18.63 -10.70
C ALA A 249 -2.03 -18.06 -11.46
N HIS A 250 -2.77 -17.19 -10.79
CA HIS A 250 -3.97 -16.57 -11.30
C HIS A 250 -4.07 -15.15 -10.77
N TYR A 251 -4.65 -14.28 -11.61
CA TYR A 251 -5.11 -12.99 -11.16
C TYR A 251 -6.56 -12.76 -11.62
N LYS A 252 -7.27 -11.97 -10.85
CA LYS A 252 -8.63 -11.52 -11.16
C LYS A 252 -8.68 -10.01 -11.01
N THR A 253 -9.41 -9.38 -11.90
CA THR A 253 -9.66 -7.95 -11.83
C THR A 253 -11.15 -7.69 -11.66
N SER A 254 -11.45 -6.62 -11.02
CA SER A 254 -12.80 -6.05 -10.99
C SER A 254 -12.71 -4.55 -10.74
N HIS A 255 -13.73 -3.85 -11.16
CA HIS A 255 -13.87 -2.43 -10.88
C HIS A 255 -15.11 -2.19 -10.05
N PHE A 256 -15.10 -1.12 -9.26
CA PHE A 256 -16.19 -0.81 -8.34
C PHE A 256 -16.25 0.68 -8.02
N SER A 257 -17.31 1.08 -7.32
CA SER A 257 -17.72 2.46 -7.16
C SER A 257 -17.93 3.17 -8.51
N ASN A 258 -18.69 4.23 -8.56
CA ASN A 258 -18.94 4.94 -9.81
C ASN A 258 -18.70 6.43 -9.62
N LYS A 259 -17.91 7.04 -10.53
CA LYS A 259 -17.52 8.46 -10.45
C LYS A 259 -18.72 9.40 -10.36
N TYR A 260 -19.78 9.14 -11.14
CA TYR A 260 -21.00 9.98 -11.11
C TYR A 260 -21.78 9.81 -9.80
N MET A 261 -21.88 8.56 -9.29
CA MET A 261 -22.59 8.30 -8.05
C MET A 261 -21.94 9.03 -6.87
N VAL A 262 -20.61 9.03 -6.80
CA VAL A 262 -19.86 9.73 -5.74
C VAL A 262 -19.94 11.25 -5.93
N ARG A 263 -19.69 11.75 -7.15
CA ARG A 263 -19.70 13.19 -7.45
C ARG A 263 -21.04 13.85 -7.19
N LEU A 264 -22.14 13.16 -7.53
CA LEU A 264 -23.51 13.63 -7.33
C LEU A 264 -24.06 13.24 -5.94
N ARG A 265 -23.26 12.61 -5.08
CA ARG A 265 -23.63 12.12 -3.74
C ARG A 265 -24.75 11.09 -3.73
N LEU A 266 -25.05 10.46 -4.87
CA LEU A 266 -26.11 9.45 -5.01
C LEU A 266 -25.73 8.11 -4.34
N ASN A 267 -24.44 7.89 -4.06
CA ASN A 267 -23.97 6.74 -3.27
C ASN A 267 -24.58 6.73 -1.85
N LEU A 268 -24.95 7.88 -1.31
CA LEU A 268 -25.61 8.00 0.01
C LEU A 268 -26.99 7.38 0.05
N LEU A 269 -27.76 7.44 -1.05
CA LEU A 269 -29.09 6.86 -1.13
C LEU A 269 -29.09 5.34 -0.93
N THR A 270 -27.96 4.71 -1.07
CA THR A 270 -27.79 3.26 -0.96
C THR A 270 -26.76 2.86 0.10
N SER A 271 -26.36 3.79 0.96
CA SER A 271 -25.36 3.54 2.01
C SER A 271 -25.81 2.50 3.03
N PHE A 272 -27.13 2.37 3.26
CA PHE A 272 -27.73 1.38 4.16
C PHE A 272 -27.69 -0.06 3.63
N LEU A 273 -27.39 -0.27 2.33
CA LEU A 273 -27.39 -1.61 1.74
C LEU A 273 -26.26 -2.47 2.32
N PRO A 274 -26.53 -3.72 2.70
CA PRO A 274 -25.50 -4.72 2.97
C PRO A 274 -24.54 -4.84 1.78
N PHE A 275 -23.27 -5.19 2.06
CA PHE A 275 -22.22 -5.20 1.04
C PHE A 275 -22.57 -6.02 -0.21
N GLY A 276 -23.18 -7.21 -0.04
CA GLY A 276 -23.56 -8.05 -1.18
C GLY A 276 -24.56 -7.39 -2.11
N LEU A 277 -25.62 -6.77 -1.57
CA LEU A 277 -26.61 -6.04 -2.36
C LEU A 277 -26.03 -4.77 -2.99
N TRP A 278 -25.19 -4.06 -2.24
CA TRP A 278 -24.47 -2.92 -2.78
C TRP A 278 -23.61 -3.32 -3.98
N LYS A 279 -22.86 -4.44 -3.91
CA LYS A 279 -22.02 -4.92 -5.00
C LYS A 279 -22.81 -5.22 -6.27
N ILE A 280 -24.00 -5.85 -6.14
CA ILE A 280 -24.88 -6.12 -7.27
C ILE A 280 -25.33 -4.79 -7.91
N LYS A 281 -25.83 -3.87 -7.10
CA LYS A 281 -26.23 -2.53 -7.57
C LYS A 281 -25.07 -1.79 -8.24
N ASP A 282 -23.90 -1.80 -7.62
CA ASP A 282 -22.71 -1.12 -8.14
C ASP A 282 -22.27 -1.68 -9.52
N SER A 283 -22.31 -3.01 -9.65
CA SER A 283 -22.03 -3.68 -10.93
C SER A 283 -23.02 -3.27 -12.01
N LEU A 284 -24.32 -3.21 -11.69
CA LEU A 284 -25.36 -2.74 -12.64
C LEU A 284 -25.12 -1.28 -13.06
N ILE A 285 -24.83 -0.40 -12.11
CA ILE A 285 -24.55 1.00 -12.40
C ILE A 285 -23.32 1.12 -13.30
N ASN A 286 -22.24 0.41 -13.02
CA ASN A 286 -21.02 0.47 -13.81
C ASN A 286 -21.20 -0.15 -15.21
N SER A 287 -22.10 -1.13 -15.39
CA SER A 287 -22.43 -1.65 -16.71
C SER A 287 -23.14 -0.62 -17.61
N ILE A 288 -23.96 0.25 -16.98
CA ILE A 288 -24.72 1.30 -17.70
C ILE A 288 -23.84 2.53 -17.94
N PHE A 289 -23.24 3.11 -16.90
CA PHE A 289 -22.53 4.38 -16.98
C PHE A 289 -21.06 4.26 -17.36
N LYS A 290 -20.45 3.06 -17.25
CA LYS A 290 -19.06 2.76 -17.65
C LYS A 290 -18.03 3.78 -17.11
N LYS A 291 -18.21 4.24 -15.89
CA LYS A 291 -17.33 5.21 -15.21
C LYS A 291 -16.96 4.73 -13.79
N PRO A 292 -16.35 3.53 -13.68
CA PRO A 292 -15.90 3.08 -12.37
C PRO A 292 -14.84 4.03 -11.79
N LEU A 293 -14.74 4.03 -10.48
CA LEU A 293 -13.81 4.89 -9.73
C LEU A 293 -12.55 4.13 -9.35
N ARG A 294 -12.71 2.87 -8.93
CA ARG A 294 -11.65 2.04 -8.38
C ARG A 294 -11.45 0.75 -9.17
N PHE A 295 -10.20 0.34 -9.23
CA PHE A 295 -9.78 -0.94 -9.80
C PHE A 295 -9.27 -1.85 -8.69
N LEU A 296 -9.69 -3.09 -8.68
CA LEU A 296 -9.25 -4.12 -7.76
C LEU A 296 -8.53 -5.21 -8.55
N ILE A 297 -7.35 -5.57 -8.07
CA ILE A 297 -6.53 -6.64 -8.60
C ILE A 297 -6.29 -7.63 -7.46
N GLU A 298 -6.69 -8.88 -7.68
CA GLU A 298 -6.51 -10.00 -6.76
C GLU A 298 -5.50 -10.96 -7.38
N LEU A 299 -4.42 -11.26 -6.69
CA LEU A 299 -3.40 -12.20 -7.15
C LEU A 299 -3.24 -13.33 -6.15
N ASP A 300 -3.23 -14.55 -6.68
CA ASP A 300 -3.00 -15.78 -5.90
C ASP A 300 -1.60 -16.30 -6.23
N LYS A 301 -0.71 -16.38 -5.23
CA LYS A 301 0.65 -16.90 -5.41
C LYS A 301 0.61 -18.40 -5.68
N LYS A 302 1.49 -18.86 -6.59
CA LYS A 302 1.71 -20.31 -6.87
C LYS A 302 2.20 -21.06 -5.64
#